data_eb0c876451c017d499e4e39dc2e31911
#
_entry.id   eb0c876451c017d499e4e39dc2e31911
#
_cell.length_a   1.000
_cell.length_b   1.000
_cell.length_c   1.000
_cell.angle_alpha   90.00
_cell.angle_beta   90.00
_cell.angle_gamma   90.00
#
_symmetry.space_group_name_H-M   'P 1'
#
loop_
_entity.id
_entity.type
_entity.pdbx_description
1 polymer ?
#
loop_
_entity_poly.entity_id
_entity_poly.type
_entity_poly.pdbx_seq_one_letter_code
_entity_poly.pdbx_strand_id
1 'polypeptide(L)'
;MALAQTVLVLPISIALSRQVFETLNTEYSSLFLSLGIGRWRRIKTLVFDARIALVTIALACFGRAISEVGAVIIVGGNIRHVSRVMTTTIALETSKGELGIAMALGIVLLSIALLVNVASQFISAHFKKAGLDV
;
A
#
# COMPACT_ATOMS: atom_id res chain seq x y z
N MET A 1 1.08 -6.50 -16.89
CA MET A 1 1.70 -6.30 -15.56
C MET A 1 0.78 -5.55 -14.61
N ALA A 2 0.40 -4.30 -14.88
CA ALA A 2 -0.45 -3.50 -13.99
C ALA A 2 -1.76 -4.19 -13.59
N LEU A 3 -2.44 -4.86 -14.52
CA LEU A 3 -3.68 -5.59 -14.23
C LEU A 3 -3.48 -6.71 -13.19
N ALA A 4 -2.41 -7.51 -13.30
CA ALA A 4 -2.12 -8.58 -12.35
C ALA A 4 -1.83 -8.03 -10.95
N GLN A 5 -1.03 -6.98 -10.85
CA GLN A 5 -0.75 -6.29 -9.58
C GLN A 5 -2.01 -5.67 -8.98
N THR A 6 -2.85 -5.05 -9.81
CA THR A 6 -4.13 -4.50 -9.34
C THR A 6 -5.02 -5.59 -8.75
N VAL A 7 -5.17 -6.74 -9.42
CA VAL A 7 -5.98 -7.87 -8.94
C VAL A 7 -5.46 -8.41 -7.61
N LEU A 8 -4.15 -8.44 -7.41
CA LEU A 8 -3.54 -8.93 -6.17
C LEU A 8 -3.65 -7.94 -5.00
N VAL A 9 -3.48 -6.65 -5.26
CA VAL A 9 -3.48 -5.59 -4.23
C VAL A 9 -4.88 -5.14 -3.87
N LEU A 10 -5.82 -5.17 -4.82
CA LEU A 10 -7.19 -4.69 -4.65
C LEU A 10 -7.95 -5.36 -3.50
N PRO A 11 -7.95 -6.70 -3.33
CA PRO A 11 -8.62 -7.33 -2.20
C PRO A 11 -8.08 -6.89 -0.84
N ILE A 12 -6.76 -6.72 -0.73
CA ILE A 12 -6.09 -6.30 0.50
C ILE A 12 -6.47 -4.85 0.83
N SER A 13 -6.43 -3.96 -0.17
CA SER A 13 -6.79 -2.56 0.02
C SER A 13 -8.26 -2.38 0.42
N ILE A 14 -9.17 -3.17 -0.18
CA ILE A 14 -10.59 -3.17 0.18
C ILE A 14 -10.78 -3.66 1.61
N ALA A 15 -10.14 -4.77 1.99
CA ALA A 15 -10.28 -5.34 3.34
C ALA A 15 -9.80 -4.36 4.42
N LEU A 16 -8.63 -3.76 4.24
CA LEU A 16 -8.08 -2.78 5.17
C LEU A 16 -8.93 -1.50 5.24
N SER A 17 -9.36 -0.98 4.10
CA SER A 17 -10.22 0.22 4.06
C SER A 17 -11.57 -0.05 4.72
N ARG A 18 -12.16 -1.22 4.47
CA ARG A 18 -13.42 -1.64 5.11
C ARG A 18 -13.27 -1.67 6.62
N GLN A 19 -12.20 -2.25 7.15
CA GLN A 19 -11.94 -2.32 8.59
C GLN A 19 -11.89 -0.93 9.23
N VAL A 20 -11.20 0.03 8.60
CA VAL A 20 -11.15 1.42 9.09
C VAL A 20 -12.53 2.07 9.11
N PHE A 21 -13.30 1.93 8.02
CA PHE A 21 -14.63 2.50 7.95
C PHE A 21 -15.61 1.85 8.93
N GLU A 22 -15.52 0.54 9.18
CA GLU A 22 -16.34 -0.16 10.17
C GLU A 22 -16.02 0.34 11.58
N THR A 23 -14.74 0.52 11.92
CA THR A 23 -14.33 1.04 13.24
C THR A 23 -14.86 2.46 13.44
N LEU A 24 -14.62 3.38 12.51
CA LEU A 24 -15.11 4.75 12.59
C LEU A 24 -16.65 4.81 12.62
N ASN A 25 -17.31 3.97 11.85
CA ASN A 25 -18.77 3.92 11.82
C ASN A 25 -19.36 3.43 13.14
N THR A 26 -18.74 2.50 13.83
CA THR A 26 -19.18 2.06 15.17
C THR A 26 -18.96 3.15 16.20
N GLU A 27 -17.84 3.84 16.19
CA GLU A 27 -17.54 4.96 17.09
C GLU A 27 -18.52 6.13 16.93
N TYR A 28 -18.78 6.54 15.70
CA TYR A 28 -19.64 7.70 15.43
C TYR A 28 -21.13 7.38 15.29
N SER A 29 -21.54 6.11 15.36
CA SER A 29 -22.94 5.71 15.13
C SER A 29 -23.92 6.37 16.09
N SER A 30 -23.59 6.44 17.38
CA SER A 30 -24.41 7.08 18.41
C SER A 30 -24.54 8.60 18.19
N LEU A 31 -23.45 9.25 17.82
CA LEU A 31 -23.41 10.68 17.49
C LEU A 31 -24.24 11.01 16.26
N PHE A 32 -24.11 10.21 15.20
CA PHE A 32 -24.88 10.43 13.98
C PHE A 32 -26.38 10.22 14.16
N LEU A 33 -26.76 9.29 15.05
CA LEU A 33 -28.16 9.06 15.40
C LEU A 33 -28.72 10.20 16.24
N SER A 34 -27.98 10.68 17.24
CA SER A 34 -28.43 11.78 18.12
C SER A 34 -28.56 13.12 17.37
N LEU A 35 -27.70 13.37 16.39
CA LEU A 35 -27.68 14.61 15.60
C LEU A 35 -28.56 14.55 14.35
N GLY A 36 -29.19 13.41 14.04
CA GLY A 36 -30.03 13.27 12.84
C GLY A 36 -29.33 13.53 11.50
N ILE A 37 -28.02 13.23 11.42
CA ILE A 37 -27.19 13.57 10.27
C ILE A 37 -27.55 12.69 9.06
N GLY A 38 -27.86 13.32 7.92
CA GLY A 38 -28.17 12.63 6.67
C GLY A 38 -27.00 11.80 6.12
N ARG A 39 -27.31 10.72 5.39
CA ARG A 39 -26.34 9.74 4.86
C ARG A 39 -25.14 10.36 4.12
N TRP A 40 -25.36 11.35 3.27
CA TRP A 40 -24.30 12.00 2.50
C TRP A 40 -23.30 12.76 3.37
N ARG A 41 -23.79 13.44 4.40
CA ARG A 41 -22.96 14.18 5.35
C ARG A 41 -22.14 13.21 6.20
N ARG A 42 -22.74 12.10 6.65
CA ARG A 42 -22.07 11.02 7.37
C ARG A 42 -20.90 10.43 6.57
N ILE A 43 -21.11 10.07 5.29
CA ILE A 43 -20.05 9.53 4.42
C ILE A 43 -18.91 10.53 4.26
N LYS A 44 -19.22 11.81 4.04
CA LYS A 44 -18.21 12.86 3.87
C LYS A 44 -17.34 13.02 5.14
N THR A 45 -17.95 13.00 6.32
CA THR A 45 -17.24 13.07 7.60
C THR A 45 -16.34 11.85 7.78
N LEU A 46 -16.87 10.63 7.60
CA LEU A 46 -16.09 9.41 7.74
C LEU A 46 -14.89 9.36 6.78
N VAL A 47 -15.06 9.77 5.53
CA VAL A 47 -13.94 9.82 4.56
C VAL A 47 -12.90 10.87 4.95
N PHE A 48 -13.34 12.01 5.47
CA PHE A 48 -12.42 13.06 5.92
C PHE A 48 -11.60 12.61 7.13
N ASP A 49 -12.22 11.94 8.09
CA ASP A 49 -11.55 11.44 9.29
C ASP A 49 -10.65 10.24 8.96
N ALA A 50 -11.10 9.35 8.05
CA ALA A 50 -10.32 8.21 7.59
C ALA A 50 -9.11 8.57 6.71
N ARG A 51 -8.93 9.82 6.29
CA ARG A 51 -7.91 10.23 5.29
C ARG A 51 -6.50 9.77 5.64
N ILE A 52 -6.10 9.85 6.92
CA ILE A 52 -4.76 9.46 7.37
C ILE A 52 -4.60 7.95 7.32
N ALA A 53 -5.60 7.21 7.81
CA ALA A 53 -5.62 5.76 7.74
C ALA A 53 -5.61 5.27 6.28
N LEU A 54 -6.35 5.93 5.39
CA LEU A 54 -6.35 5.61 3.96
C LEU A 54 -4.98 5.85 3.30
N VAL A 55 -4.26 6.91 3.66
CA VAL A 55 -2.88 7.14 3.18
C VAL A 55 -1.95 6.03 3.68
N THR A 56 -2.06 5.62 4.94
CA THR A 56 -1.27 4.52 5.49
C THR A 56 -1.57 3.20 4.77
N ILE A 57 -2.84 2.91 4.49
CA ILE A 57 -3.26 1.74 3.70
C ILE A 57 -2.67 1.80 2.28
N ALA A 58 -2.74 2.96 1.62
CA ALA A 58 -2.18 3.13 0.29
C ALA A 58 -0.67 2.88 0.26
N LEU A 59 0.07 3.36 1.27
CA LEU A 59 1.51 3.10 1.41
C LEU A 59 1.81 1.63 1.69
N ALA A 60 1.02 0.96 2.52
CA ALA A 60 1.15 -0.47 2.78
C ALA A 60 0.87 -1.30 1.51
N CYS A 61 -0.18 -0.97 0.76
CA CYS A 61 -0.50 -1.59 -0.53
C CYS A 61 0.59 -1.35 -1.58
N PHE A 62 1.18 -0.16 -1.61
CA PHE A 62 2.31 0.16 -2.48
C PHE A 62 3.55 -0.67 -2.13
N GLY A 63 3.89 -0.80 -0.84
CA GLY A 63 4.97 -1.67 -0.38
C GLY A 63 4.73 -3.13 -0.78
N ARG A 64 3.50 -3.61 -0.65
CA ARG A 64 3.11 -4.96 -1.09
C ARG A 64 3.25 -5.14 -2.61
N ALA A 65 2.82 -4.15 -3.39
CA ALA A 65 2.94 -4.18 -4.84
C ALA A 65 4.40 -4.25 -5.32
N ILE A 66 5.31 -3.55 -4.64
CA ILE A 66 6.76 -3.60 -4.95
C ILE A 66 7.35 -4.98 -4.62
N SER A 67 6.92 -5.60 -3.54
CA SER A 67 7.47 -6.89 -3.08
C SER A 67 6.98 -8.10 -3.89
N GLU A 68 5.99 -7.93 -4.77
CA GLU A 68 5.39 -9.03 -5.52
C GLU A 68 6.23 -9.41 -6.74
N VAL A 69 7.10 -10.42 -6.56
CA VAL A 69 8.01 -10.93 -7.61
C VAL A 69 7.37 -12.04 -8.43
N GLY A 70 6.70 -12.97 -7.77
CA GLY A 70 6.23 -14.21 -8.38
C GLY A 70 5.19 -13.99 -9.47
N ALA A 71 4.14 -13.24 -9.18
CA ALA A 71 3.09 -12.95 -10.16
C ALA A 71 3.62 -12.15 -11.36
N VAL A 72 4.60 -11.27 -11.11
CA VAL A 72 5.24 -10.47 -12.16
C VAL A 72 6.04 -11.34 -13.12
N ILE A 73 6.74 -12.36 -12.62
CA ILE A 73 7.47 -13.32 -13.46
C ILE A 73 6.49 -14.18 -14.29
N ILE A 74 5.46 -14.72 -13.65
CA ILE A 74 4.50 -15.63 -14.30
C ILE A 74 3.72 -14.90 -15.40
N VAL A 75 3.16 -13.73 -15.10
CA VAL A 75 2.29 -12.98 -16.03
C VAL A 75 3.10 -12.17 -17.04
N GLY A 76 4.27 -11.69 -16.66
CA GLY A 76 5.06 -10.76 -17.47
C GLY A 76 6.10 -11.39 -18.38
N GLY A 77 6.47 -12.67 -18.20
CA GLY A 77 7.48 -13.36 -18.99
C GLY A 77 8.86 -12.70 -18.99
N ASN A 78 9.10 -11.73 -18.10
CA ASN A 78 10.38 -11.01 -17.95
C ASN A 78 10.99 -10.47 -19.29
N ILE A 79 10.13 -9.99 -20.19
CA ILE A 79 10.55 -9.48 -21.50
C ILE A 79 11.23 -8.12 -21.34
N ARG A 80 12.43 -7.96 -21.95
CA ARG A 80 13.19 -6.71 -21.93
C ARG A 80 12.38 -5.56 -22.50
N HIS A 81 12.33 -4.42 -21.80
CA HIS A 81 11.59 -3.20 -22.14
C HIS A 81 10.06 -3.28 -22.10
N VAL A 82 9.45 -4.44 -21.81
CA VAL A 82 8.00 -4.59 -21.79
C VAL A 82 7.50 -4.93 -20.38
N SER A 83 8.11 -5.90 -19.71
CA SER A 83 7.61 -6.40 -18.42
C SER A 83 8.72 -6.58 -17.38
N ARG A 84 9.97 -6.24 -17.71
CA ARG A 84 11.09 -6.36 -16.77
C ARG A 84 11.03 -5.25 -15.73
N VAL A 85 10.96 -5.64 -14.46
CA VAL A 85 11.06 -4.78 -13.29
C VAL A 85 12.29 -5.16 -12.47
N MET A 86 12.68 -4.33 -11.49
CA MET A 86 13.88 -4.53 -10.71
C MET A 86 13.92 -5.91 -10.02
N THR A 87 12.81 -6.35 -9.44
CA THR A 87 12.68 -7.65 -8.79
C THR A 87 12.86 -8.84 -9.74
N THR A 88 12.31 -8.76 -10.96
CA THR A 88 12.48 -9.81 -11.97
C THR A 88 13.89 -9.79 -12.57
N THR A 89 14.55 -8.64 -12.61
CA THR A 89 15.95 -8.53 -13.02
C THR A 89 16.86 -9.22 -12.00
N ILE A 90 16.64 -9.02 -10.70
CA ILE A 90 17.40 -9.71 -9.65
C ILE A 90 17.28 -11.24 -9.82
N ALA A 91 16.06 -11.75 -10.00
CA ALA A 91 15.84 -13.19 -10.21
C ALA A 91 16.54 -13.71 -11.47
N LEU A 92 16.53 -12.94 -12.57
CA LEU A 92 17.19 -13.30 -13.82
C LEU A 92 18.73 -13.31 -13.68
N GLU A 93 19.33 -12.26 -13.10
CA GLU A 93 20.78 -12.18 -12.94
C GLU A 93 21.29 -13.24 -11.95
N THR A 94 20.51 -13.56 -10.92
CA THR A 94 20.80 -14.70 -10.04
C THR A 94 20.80 -16.02 -10.80
N SER A 95 19.85 -16.26 -11.70
CA SER A 95 19.77 -17.48 -12.50
C SER A 95 20.88 -17.59 -13.54
N LYS A 96 21.46 -16.48 -13.97
CA LYS A 96 22.64 -16.43 -14.87
C LYS A 96 23.97 -16.63 -14.13
N GLY A 97 23.96 -16.59 -12.79
CA GLY A 97 25.16 -16.65 -11.98
C GLY A 97 25.85 -15.29 -11.76
N GLU A 98 25.27 -14.19 -12.27
CA GLU A 98 25.77 -12.80 -12.08
C GLU A 98 25.39 -12.24 -10.71
N LEU A 99 25.91 -12.89 -9.65
CA LEU A 99 25.55 -12.58 -8.26
C LEU A 99 25.88 -11.13 -7.86
N GLY A 100 26.96 -10.54 -8.42
CA GLY A 100 27.34 -9.17 -8.12
C GLY A 100 26.27 -8.16 -8.51
N ILE A 101 25.71 -8.28 -9.71
CA ILE A 101 24.63 -7.41 -10.21
C ILE A 101 23.34 -7.66 -9.43
N ALA A 102 23.00 -8.92 -9.19
CA ALA A 102 21.82 -9.28 -8.42
C ALA A 102 21.85 -8.70 -7.00
N MET A 103 22.99 -8.79 -6.31
CA MET A 103 23.17 -8.21 -4.97
C MET A 103 23.10 -6.68 -4.98
N ALA A 104 23.74 -6.02 -5.95
CA ALA A 104 23.68 -4.56 -6.07
C ALA A 104 22.23 -4.07 -6.25
N LEU A 105 21.48 -4.69 -7.16
CA LEU A 105 20.06 -4.37 -7.37
C LEU A 105 19.21 -4.68 -6.14
N GLY A 106 19.50 -5.77 -5.42
CA GLY A 106 18.84 -6.14 -4.17
C GLY A 106 19.04 -5.08 -3.07
N ILE A 107 20.25 -4.59 -2.90
CA ILE A 107 20.57 -3.53 -1.92
C ILE A 107 19.83 -2.24 -2.26
N VAL A 108 19.79 -1.84 -3.53
CA VAL A 108 19.05 -0.66 -3.99
C VAL A 108 17.55 -0.81 -3.71
N LEU A 109 16.98 -1.95 -4.04
CA LEU A 109 15.56 -2.22 -3.80
C LEU A 109 15.23 -2.19 -2.30
N LEU A 110 16.09 -2.79 -1.46
CA LEU A 110 15.94 -2.82 -0.01
C LEU A 110 16.03 -1.40 0.58
N SER A 111 16.96 -0.58 0.07
CA SER A 111 17.08 0.81 0.47
C SER A 111 15.84 1.63 0.14
N ILE A 112 15.28 1.46 -1.07
CA ILE A 112 14.03 2.12 -1.47
C ILE A 112 12.87 1.68 -0.58
N ALA A 113 12.73 0.37 -0.35
CA ALA A 113 11.66 -0.17 0.50
C ALA A 113 11.75 0.35 1.94
N LEU A 114 12.97 0.43 2.48
CA LEU A 114 13.23 0.97 3.82
C LEU A 114 12.89 2.46 3.89
N LEU A 115 13.30 3.24 2.90
CA LEU A 115 12.97 4.67 2.83
C LEU A 115 11.46 4.91 2.78
N VAL A 116 10.72 4.16 1.96
CA VAL A 116 9.25 4.26 1.87
C VAL A 116 8.61 3.89 3.21
N ASN A 117 9.11 2.84 3.88
CA ASN A 117 8.57 2.39 5.16
C ASN A 117 8.83 3.42 6.27
N VAL A 118 10.04 3.95 6.35
CA VAL A 118 10.42 5.01 7.30
C VAL A 118 9.61 6.28 7.04
N ALA A 119 9.49 6.72 5.79
CA ALA A 119 8.67 7.88 5.42
C ALA A 119 7.20 7.69 5.83
N SER A 120 6.64 6.50 5.61
CA SER A 120 5.27 6.15 6.04
C SER A 120 5.10 6.28 7.55
N GLN A 121 6.05 5.78 8.34
CA GLN A 121 6.02 5.87 9.80
C GLN A 121 6.16 7.31 10.29
N PHE A 122 7.06 8.10 9.68
CA PHE A 122 7.21 9.51 10.01
C PHE A 122 5.94 10.32 9.72
N ILE A 123 5.32 10.08 8.57
CA ILE A 123 4.05 10.72 8.20
C ILE A 123 2.98 10.37 9.24
N SER A 124 2.79 9.09 9.55
CA SER A 124 1.81 8.64 10.54
C SER A 124 2.08 9.21 11.95
N ALA A 125 3.35 9.25 12.37
CA ALA A 125 3.73 9.78 13.67
C ALA A 125 3.54 11.32 13.77
N HIS A 126 3.78 12.04 12.66
CA HIS A 126 3.60 13.49 12.62
C HIS A 126 2.11 13.87 12.73
N PHE A 127 1.24 13.11 12.06
CA PHE A 127 -0.21 13.32 12.14
C PHE A 127 -0.78 12.96 13.52
N LYS A 128 -0.26 11.91 14.18
CA LYS A 128 -0.62 11.59 15.57
C LYS A 128 -0.26 12.72 16.54
N LYS A 129 0.91 13.33 16.39
CA LYS A 129 1.33 14.47 17.23
C LYS A 129 0.52 15.76 16.96
N ALA A 130 -0.06 15.91 15.79
CA ALA A 130 -0.88 17.06 15.43
C ALA A 130 -2.33 17.01 15.98
N GLY A 131 -2.65 16.05 16.88
CA GLY A 131 -3.98 15.96 17.50
C GLY A 131 -5.09 15.52 16.55
N LEU A 132 -4.72 14.85 15.46
CA LEU A 132 -5.64 14.25 14.49
C LEU A 132 -5.78 12.75 14.79
N ASP A 133 -5.96 12.42 16.08
CA ASP A 133 -6.18 11.05 16.51
C ASP A 133 -7.51 10.53 15.95
N VAL A 134 -7.41 9.42 15.27
CA VAL A 134 -8.51 8.49 14.99
C VAL A 134 -8.26 7.24 15.79
#